data_b0ee9877903a2c9a0bfbf065b813a7c7
#
_entry.id   b0ee9877903a2c9a0bfbf065b813a7c7
#
_cell.length_a   1.000
_cell.length_b   1.000
_cell.length_c   1.000
_cell.angle_alpha   90.00
_cell.angle_beta   90.00
_cell.angle_gamma   90.00
#
_symmetry.space_group_name_H-M   'P 1'
#
loop_
_entity.id
_entity.type
_entity.pdbx_description
1 polymer ?
#
loop_
_entity_poly.entity_id
_entity_poly.type
_entity_poly.pdbx_seq_one_letter_code
_entity_poly.pdbx_strand_id
1 'polypeptide(L)'
;MNLLIQKLAGDAAEFDSSLFDCYVRDKFGVIIPIFNIAEKQMTKHKHPAYEIVIHFDLQSDNLKHYCASITSPNVIHNSNQGIHCYSVFIEKEYFEKCFRMYEEEIPIFAEKQFEFCSDILKALNTYVFEYSKRMINSDITLAAQTEIITHWLIRSLFGETLDMSAVSSDYSVARAQHFMEQHYMDNITVQTLANLGCMSKTSFNRRFKKETGITPIEYLIQIRIKMAKLMLKRKENQITEIAMRCGFGSSAHFSSCFQKHVGLTPSEYRDKYAS
;
A
#
# COMPACT_ATOMS: atom_id res chain seq x y z
N MET A 1 -7.26 18.02 5.77
CA MET A 1 -6.29 16.99 5.35
C MET A 1 -4.85 17.51 5.37
N ASN A 2 -4.55 18.67 4.78
CA ASN A 2 -3.18 19.21 4.76
C ASN A 2 -2.51 19.45 6.12
N LEU A 3 -3.22 19.98 7.11
CA LEU A 3 -2.63 20.29 8.43
C LEU A 3 -2.11 19.08 9.21
N LEU A 4 -2.79 17.92 9.13
CA LEU A 4 -2.35 16.71 9.81
C LEU A 4 -1.14 16.06 9.10
N ILE A 5 -1.10 16.11 7.78
CA ILE A 5 0.05 15.66 7.00
C ILE A 5 1.25 16.56 7.32
N GLN A 6 1.09 17.88 7.34
CA GLN A 6 2.15 18.82 7.72
C GLN A 6 2.67 18.60 9.14
N LYS A 7 1.77 18.26 10.08
CA LYS A 7 2.16 17.95 11.47
C LYS A 7 3.10 16.74 11.58
N LEU A 8 2.91 15.71 10.75
CA LEU A 8 3.70 14.48 10.79
C LEU A 8 4.85 14.48 9.78
N ALA A 9 4.57 14.87 8.55
CA ALA A 9 5.56 14.84 7.47
C ALA A 9 6.35 16.17 7.31
N GLY A 10 5.97 17.24 8.02
CA GLY A 10 6.62 18.55 7.95
C GLY A 10 6.19 19.39 6.76
N ASP A 11 6.85 20.55 6.60
CA ASP A 11 6.67 21.43 5.44
C ASP A 11 7.38 20.83 4.22
N ALA A 12 6.91 19.69 3.79
CA ALA A 12 7.33 19.14 2.52
C ALA A 12 6.74 20.01 1.41
N ALA A 13 7.38 21.15 1.12
CA ALA A 13 7.16 21.93 -0.11
C ALA A 13 7.34 21.06 -1.37
N GLU A 14 7.82 19.83 -1.20
CA GLU A 14 8.08 18.82 -2.22
C GLU A 14 7.11 17.63 -2.15
N PHE A 15 6.21 17.58 -1.15
CA PHE A 15 5.24 16.49 -1.01
C PHE A 15 4.01 16.79 -1.87
N ASP A 16 4.05 16.34 -3.10
CA ASP A 16 2.87 16.40 -3.97
C ASP A 16 1.87 15.31 -3.51
N SER A 17 0.88 15.74 -2.72
CA SER A 17 -0.16 14.85 -2.19
C SER A 17 -0.99 14.14 -3.29
N SER A 18 -0.86 14.56 -4.56
CA SER A 18 -1.49 13.88 -5.69
C SER A 18 -0.77 12.58 -6.07
N LEU A 19 0.45 12.38 -5.59
CA LEU A 19 1.28 11.19 -5.84
C LEU A 19 1.20 10.14 -4.74
N PHE A 20 0.46 10.43 -3.66
CA PHE A 20 0.39 9.55 -2.49
C PHE A 20 -1.03 9.41 -1.95
N ASP A 21 -1.38 8.20 -1.59
CA ASP A 21 -2.55 7.94 -0.74
C ASP A 21 -2.17 8.17 0.73
N CYS A 22 -2.86 9.08 1.41
CA CYS A 22 -2.55 9.50 2.77
C CYS A 22 -3.67 9.12 3.73
N TYR A 23 -3.36 8.26 4.68
CA TYR A 23 -4.26 7.75 5.72
C TYR A 23 -3.79 8.27 7.08
N VAL A 24 -4.03 9.56 7.35
CA VAL A 24 -3.43 10.29 8.48
C VAL A 24 -4.47 10.71 9.51
N ARG A 25 -4.19 10.43 10.78
CA ARG A 25 -4.91 10.90 11.95
C ARG A 25 -3.92 11.55 12.94
N ASP A 26 -4.43 12.18 14.02
CA ASP A 26 -3.71 13.05 14.96
C ASP A 26 -2.23 12.74 15.20
N LYS A 27 -1.90 11.49 15.47
CA LYS A 27 -0.56 11.06 15.90
C LYS A 27 0.01 9.89 15.12
N PHE A 28 -0.72 9.45 14.06
CA PHE A 28 -0.31 8.30 13.26
C PHE A 28 -0.77 8.48 11.82
N GLY A 29 0.08 8.11 10.88
CA GLY A 29 -0.25 8.16 9.47
C GLY A 29 0.45 7.08 8.68
N VAL A 30 -0.26 6.56 7.68
CA VAL A 30 0.28 5.66 6.66
C VAL A 30 0.21 6.40 5.33
N ILE A 31 1.34 6.49 4.64
CA ILE A 31 1.46 7.14 3.34
C ILE A 31 1.95 6.09 2.33
N ILE A 32 1.22 5.95 1.25
CA ILE A 32 1.47 4.95 0.21
C ILE A 32 1.65 5.65 -1.13
N PRO A 33 2.74 5.44 -1.87
CA PRO A 33 2.91 5.99 -3.21
C PRO A 33 1.82 5.45 -4.17
N ILE A 34 1.14 6.34 -4.91
CA ILE A 34 0.09 5.97 -5.88
C ILE A 34 0.70 5.53 -7.22
N PHE A 35 1.87 6.10 -7.56
CA PHE A 35 2.53 5.84 -8.83
C PHE A 35 3.94 5.30 -8.61
N ASN A 36 4.39 4.58 -9.63
CA ASN A 36 5.78 4.25 -9.83
C ASN A 36 6.55 5.56 -10.06
N ILE A 37 6.92 6.25 -8.97
CA ILE A 37 7.76 7.45 -9.03
C ILE A 37 9.16 6.94 -9.37
N ALA A 38 9.37 6.65 -10.66
CA ALA A 38 10.68 6.34 -11.17
C ALA A 38 11.61 7.50 -10.83
N GLU A 39 12.58 7.26 -9.97
CA GLU A 39 13.88 7.95 -9.88
C GLU A 39 13.88 9.47 -9.72
N LYS A 40 12.84 10.14 -9.26
CA LYS A 40 13.10 11.42 -8.65
C LYS A 40 13.84 11.14 -7.36
N GLN A 41 15.17 11.28 -7.39
CA GLN A 41 16.00 11.35 -6.18
C GLN A 41 15.32 12.35 -5.25
N MET A 42 14.65 11.82 -4.23
CA MET A 42 14.12 12.70 -3.19
C MET A 42 15.33 13.36 -2.55
N THR A 43 15.33 14.68 -2.54
CA THR A 43 16.35 15.50 -1.89
C THR A 43 16.40 15.13 -0.41
N LYS A 44 17.55 15.38 0.20
CA LYS A 44 17.71 15.25 1.66
C LYS A 44 16.62 16.04 2.36
N HIS A 45 15.86 15.38 3.21
CA HIS A 45 14.77 15.99 3.95
C HIS A 45 14.72 15.48 5.40
N LYS A 46 13.80 16.02 6.20
CA LYS A 46 13.58 15.64 7.60
C LYS A 46 12.11 15.79 7.95
N HIS A 47 11.66 15.04 8.91
CA HIS A 47 10.29 15.08 9.43
C HIS A 47 10.24 15.44 10.91
N PRO A 48 9.17 16.08 11.42
CA PRO A 48 8.99 16.33 12.86
C PRO A 48 8.53 15.08 13.63
N ALA A 49 8.12 14.03 12.93
CA ALA A 49 7.68 12.74 13.48
C ALA A 49 8.75 11.65 13.26
N TYR A 50 8.58 10.50 13.92
CA TYR A 50 9.29 9.29 13.54
C TYR A 50 8.74 8.78 12.21
N GLU A 51 9.64 8.47 11.29
CA GLU A 51 9.30 7.83 10.04
C GLU A 51 9.80 6.38 10.05
N ILE A 52 8.93 5.45 9.68
CA ILE A 52 9.25 4.04 9.49
C ILE A 52 8.91 3.69 8.06
N VAL A 53 9.94 3.38 7.26
CA VAL A 53 9.78 2.98 5.86
C VAL A 53 9.82 1.47 5.77
N ILE A 54 8.75 0.88 5.29
CA ILE A 54 8.59 -0.55 5.08
C ILE A 54 8.81 -0.84 3.60
N HIS A 55 9.84 -1.62 3.29
CA HIS A 55 10.17 -1.99 1.92
C HIS A 55 9.56 -3.35 1.57
N PHE A 56 8.95 -3.46 0.40
CA PHE A 56 8.46 -4.70 -0.15
C PHE A 56 9.45 -5.22 -1.19
N ASP A 57 10.19 -6.27 -0.87
CA ASP A 57 10.96 -6.99 -1.86
C ASP A 57 10.04 -7.95 -2.63
N LEU A 58 9.65 -7.55 -3.83
CA LEU A 58 8.77 -8.34 -4.71
C LEU A 58 9.49 -9.54 -5.34
N GLN A 59 10.82 -9.66 -5.19
CA GLN A 59 11.62 -10.70 -5.83
C GLN A 59 11.96 -11.87 -4.90
N SER A 60 11.75 -11.71 -3.61
CA SER A 60 12.07 -12.76 -2.63
C SER A 60 10.90 -13.74 -2.43
N ASP A 61 11.10 -14.98 -2.80
CA ASP A 61 10.13 -16.08 -2.60
C ASP A 61 9.98 -16.53 -1.13
N ASN A 62 10.81 -16.01 -0.19
CA ASN A 62 10.93 -16.51 1.17
C ASN A 62 10.63 -15.42 2.22
N LEU A 63 9.44 -14.82 2.13
CA LEU A 63 9.02 -13.70 2.98
C LEU A 63 8.40 -14.16 4.30
N LYS A 64 9.22 -14.64 5.23
CA LYS A 64 8.83 -14.74 6.64
C LYS A 64 9.13 -13.44 7.41
N HIS A 65 10.11 -12.68 6.97
CA HIS A 65 10.56 -11.44 7.60
C HIS A 65 10.56 -10.30 6.59
N TYR A 66 10.09 -9.16 7.01
CA TYR A 66 10.09 -7.92 6.25
C TYR A 66 11.12 -6.98 6.85
N CYS A 67 11.79 -6.20 6.00
CA CYS A 67 12.72 -5.17 6.45
C CYS A 67 12.06 -3.80 6.46
N ALA A 68 12.33 -3.05 7.51
CA ALA A 68 11.96 -1.65 7.62
C ALA A 68 13.15 -0.83 8.11
N SER A 69 13.11 0.47 7.86
CA SER A 69 14.03 1.42 8.48
C SER A 69 13.27 2.42 9.32
N ILE A 70 13.86 2.86 10.44
CA ILE A 70 13.31 3.91 11.28
C ILE A 70 14.25 5.11 11.32
N THR A 71 13.67 6.30 11.22
CA THR A 71 14.37 7.59 11.34
C THR A 71 13.72 8.45 12.42
N SER A 72 14.54 9.00 13.30
CA SER A 72 14.11 9.90 14.37
C SER A 72 13.68 11.27 13.83
N PRO A 73 12.81 11.99 14.58
CA PRO A 73 12.41 13.35 14.24
C PRO A 73 13.60 14.27 13.99
N ASN A 74 13.50 15.10 12.94
CA ASN A 74 14.48 16.10 12.52
C ASN A 74 15.87 15.55 12.10
N VAL A 75 16.05 14.25 11.98
CA VAL A 75 17.22 13.64 11.37
C VAL A 75 17.13 13.78 9.85
N ILE A 76 18.19 14.35 9.25
CA ILE A 76 18.27 14.48 7.79
C ILE A 76 18.56 13.12 7.18
N HIS A 77 17.74 12.68 6.25
CA HIS A 77 17.88 11.41 5.57
C HIS A 77 17.51 11.51 4.08
N ASN A 78 17.84 10.48 3.33
CA ASN A 78 17.41 10.31 1.95
C ASN A 78 16.34 9.21 1.95
N SER A 79 15.10 9.50 1.63
CA SER A 79 14.18 8.42 1.34
C SER A 79 14.40 7.96 -0.11
N ASN A 80 15.20 6.93 -0.29
CA ASN A 80 15.07 6.06 -1.46
C ASN A 80 13.78 5.28 -1.30
N GLN A 81 12.65 5.93 -1.50
CA GLN A 81 11.37 5.25 -1.56
C GLN A 81 11.36 4.48 -2.88
N GLY A 82 11.73 3.21 -2.81
CA GLY A 82 11.44 2.27 -3.88
C GLY A 82 9.94 2.26 -4.17
N ILE A 83 9.57 1.84 -5.34
CA ILE A 83 8.21 1.84 -5.90
C ILE A 83 7.18 1.13 -5.00
N HIS A 84 7.65 0.34 -4.05
CA HIS A 84 6.83 -0.50 -3.18
C HIS A 84 7.28 -0.30 -1.72
N CYS A 85 6.79 0.78 -1.10
CA CYS A 85 7.02 1.01 0.32
C CYS A 85 5.77 1.60 0.99
N TYR A 86 5.65 1.37 2.30
CA TYR A 86 4.76 2.14 3.17
C TYR A 86 5.62 3.05 4.03
N SER A 87 5.33 4.34 4.05
CA SER A 87 5.88 5.25 5.05
C SER A 87 4.86 5.38 6.20
N VAL A 88 5.27 4.97 7.38
CA VAL A 88 4.47 5.08 8.60
C VAL A 88 5.05 6.22 9.43
N PHE A 89 4.24 7.23 9.67
CA PHE A 89 4.60 8.39 10.48
C PHE A 89 3.94 8.27 11.85
N ILE A 90 4.75 8.44 12.92
CA ILE A 90 4.28 8.40 14.29
C ILE A 90 4.74 9.69 14.98
N GLU A 91 3.78 10.44 15.54
CA GLU A 91 4.07 11.67 16.27
C GLU A 91 5.12 11.45 17.35
N LYS A 92 6.07 12.38 17.47
CA LYS A 92 7.22 12.27 18.37
C LYS A 92 6.83 11.94 19.80
N GLU A 93 5.99 12.75 20.42
CA GLU A 93 5.62 12.60 21.83
C GLU A 93 4.89 11.29 22.09
N TYR A 94 4.06 10.86 21.15
CA TYR A 94 3.34 9.60 21.25
C TYR A 94 4.26 8.39 21.13
N PHE A 95 5.16 8.37 20.14
CA PHE A 95 6.13 7.29 19.98
C PHE A 95 7.05 7.19 21.22
N GLU A 96 7.59 8.32 21.67
CA GLU A 96 8.47 8.36 22.83
C GLU A 96 7.79 7.89 24.11
N LYS A 97 6.51 8.26 24.30
CA LYS A 97 5.71 7.75 25.42
C LYS A 97 5.58 6.22 25.37
N CYS A 98 5.27 5.65 24.19
CA CYS A 98 5.17 4.20 24.02
C CYS A 98 6.53 3.52 24.17
N PHE A 99 7.60 4.10 23.61
CA PHE A 99 8.96 3.54 23.68
C PHE A 99 9.48 3.46 25.12
N ARG A 100 9.23 4.48 25.97
CA ARG A 100 9.64 4.49 27.39
C ARG A 100 8.98 3.40 28.24
N MET A 101 7.98 2.70 27.73
CA MET A 101 7.46 1.49 28.37
C MET A 101 8.39 0.28 28.25
N TYR A 102 9.37 0.34 27.36
CA TYR A 102 10.33 -0.73 27.07
C TYR A 102 11.76 -0.36 27.47
N GLU A 103 12.15 0.90 27.26
CA GLU A 103 13.50 1.42 27.53
C GLU A 103 13.42 2.89 27.93
N GLU A 104 14.17 3.29 28.97
CA GLU A 104 14.15 4.68 29.48
C GLU A 104 14.78 5.66 28.49
N GLU A 105 15.92 5.26 27.88
CA GLU A 105 16.66 6.08 26.93
C GLU A 105 16.19 5.79 25.50
N ILE A 106 15.85 6.85 24.78
CA ILE A 106 15.43 6.73 23.39
C ILE A 106 16.63 7.06 22.49
N PRO A 107 17.16 6.09 21.75
CA PRO A 107 18.27 6.33 20.85
C PRO A 107 17.84 7.20 19.65
N ILE A 108 18.80 7.94 19.09
CA ILE A 108 18.60 8.61 17.83
C ILE A 108 18.75 7.58 16.70
N PHE A 109 17.68 7.36 15.97
CA PHE A 109 17.67 6.49 14.81
C PHE A 109 18.01 7.29 13.55
N ALA A 110 19.03 6.84 12.81
CA ALA A 110 19.42 7.38 11.51
C ALA A 110 19.30 6.25 10.48
N GLU A 111 18.11 6.05 9.95
CA GLU A 111 17.78 4.94 9.01
C GLU A 111 18.16 3.56 9.58
N LYS A 112 17.92 3.33 10.89
CA LYS A 112 18.19 2.04 11.52
C LYS A 112 17.29 0.98 10.90
N GLN A 113 17.90 -0.03 10.28
CA GLN A 113 17.16 -1.17 9.75
C GLN A 113 16.78 -2.16 10.84
N PHE A 114 15.62 -2.79 10.69
CA PHE A 114 15.13 -3.86 11.55
C PHE A 114 14.18 -4.78 10.79
N GLU A 115 14.05 -6.00 11.27
CA GLU A 115 13.10 -6.97 10.75
C GLU A 115 11.82 -6.97 11.55
N PHE A 116 10.70 -7.23 10.89
CA PHE A 116 9.40 -7.34 11.55
C PHE A 116 8.55 -8.47 10.93
N CYS A 117 7.53 -8.91 11.66
CA CYS A 117 6.66 -9.98 11.19
C CYS A 117 5.55 -9.46 10.24
N SER A 118 5.04 -10.38 9.44
CA SER A 118 3.94 -10.12 8.51
C SER A 118 2.66 -9.58 9.15
N ASP A 119 2.48 -9.74 10.46
CA ASP A 119 1.27 -9.31 11.16
C ASP A 119 1.19 -7.79 11.30
N ILE A 120 2.33 -7.11 11.34
CA ILE A 120 2.39 -5.65 11.27
C ILE A 120 1.82 -5.15 9.93
N LEU A 121 2.16 -5.79 8.82
CA LEU A 121 1.57 -5.46 7.52
C LEU A 121 0.07 -5.72 7.48
N LYS A 122 -0.40 -6.80 8.09
CA LYS A 122 -1.84 -7.08 8.20
C LYS A 122 -2.53 -5.97 8.97
N ALA A 123 -1.96 -5.55 10.10
CA ALA A 123 -2.50 -4.46 10.90
C ALA A 123 -2.52 -3.13 10.14
N LEU A 124 -1.44 -2.78 9.43
CA LEU A 124 -1.37 -1.58 8.59
C LEU A 124 -2.43 -1.62 7.47
N ASN A 125 -2.58 -2.74 6.78
CA ASN A 125 -3.61 -2.89 5.75
C ASN A 125 -5.04 -2.81 6.35
N THR A 126 -5.23 -3.33 7.55
CA THR A 126 -6.52 -3.21 8.25
C THR A 126 -6.80 -1.75 8.64
N TYR A 127 -5.78 -1.02 9.08
CA TYR A 127 -5.88 0.42 9.37
C TYR A 127 -6.27 1.21 8.12
N VAL A 128 -5.58 0.98 6.99
CA VAL A 128 -5.87 1.62 5.71
C VAL A 128 -7.30 1.32 5.23
N PHE A 129 -7.72 0.07 5.34
CA PHE A 129 -9.08 -0.35 4.98
C PHE A 129 -10.14 0.34 5.84
N GLU A 130 -10.00 0.32 7.16
CA GLU A 130 -10.91 0.95 8.11
C GLU A 130 -11.02 2.46 7.88
N TYR A 131 -9.87 3.12 7.67
CA TYR A 131 -9.81 4.54 7.35
C TYR A 131 -10.55 4.87 6.05
N SER A 132 -10.38 4.05 5.01
CA SER A 132 -10.97 4.27 3.68
C SER A 132 -12.48 4.05 3.68
N LYS A 133 -12.99 3.08 4.43
CA LYS A 133 -14.41 2.72 4.45
C LYS A 133 -15.25 3.56 5.38
N ARG A 134 -14.64 4.28 6.33
CA ARG A 134 -15.32 5.12 7.34
C ARG A 134 -16.52 4.40 7.97
N MET A 135 -16.26 3.21 8.50
CA MET A 135 -17.30 2.40 9.17
C MET A 135 -17.80 3.08 10.45
N ILE A 136 -18.92 2.60 10.98
CA ILE A 136 -19.46 3.11 12.25
C ILE A 136 -18.40 2.89 13.34
N ASN A 137 -18.13 3.94 14.13
CA ASN A 137 -17.13 3.94 15.21
C ASN A 137 -15.69 3.64 14.73
N SER A 138 -15.36 3.89 13.47
CA SER A 138 -14.01 3.71 12.92
C SER A 138 -12.93 4.46 13.72
N ASP A 139 -13.28 5.55 14.38
CA ASP A 139 -12.37 6.31 15.23
C ASP A 139 -11.82 5.50 16.39
N ILE A 140 -12.64 4.67 17.02
CA ILE A 140 -12.23 3.79 18.13
C ILE A 140 -11.32 2.70 17.61
N THR A 141 -11.71 2.07 16.50
CA THR A 141 -10.94 0.98 15.88
C THR A 141 -9.58 1.46 15.39
N LEU A 142 -9.53 2.62 14.71
CA LEU A 142 -8.30 3.23 14.23
C LEU A 142 -7.36 3.63 15.39
N ALA A 143 -7.90 4.13 16.50
CA ALA A 143 -7.11 4.45 17.68
C ALA A 143 -6.47 3.19 18.29
N ALA A 144 -7.23 2.11 18.44
CA ALA A 144 -6.73 0.84 18.94
C ALA A 144 -5.66 0.23 18.00
N GLN A 145 -5.89 0.28 16.70
CA GLN A 145 -4.91 -0.19 15.70
C GLN A 145 -3.62 0.63 15.72
N THR A 146 -3.71 1.96 15.88
CA THR A 146 -2.55 2.82 16.05
C THR A 146 -1.69 2.36 17.21
N GLU A 147 -2.29 2.08 18.36
CA GLU A 147 -1.59 1.62 19.57
C GLU A 147 -0.94 0.25 19.34
N ILE A 148 -1.68 -0.71 18.82
CA ILE A 148 -1.18 -2.06 18.51
C ILE A 148 0.00 -2.00 17.54
N ILE A 149 -0.13 -1.29 16.42
CA ILE A 149 0.91 -1.18 15.40
C ILE A 149 2.16 -0.52 15.98
N THR A 150 2.00 0.58 16.73
CA THR A 150 3.12 1.29 17.34
C THR A 150 3.90 0.38 18.30
N HIS A 151 3.21 -0.34 19.16
CA HIS A 151 3.86 -1.27 20.09
C HIS A 151 4.53 -2.46 19.40
N TRP A 152 3.94 -2.99 18.34
CA TRP A 152 4.55 -4.07 17.56
C TRP A 152 5.80 -3.60 16.80
N LEU A 153 5.79 -2.40 16.25
CA LEU A 153 6.97 -1.79 15.63
C LEU A 153 8.09 -1.57 16.65
N ILE A 154 7.77 -1.06 17.84
CA ILE A 154 8.75 -0.89 18.92
C ILE A 154 9.36 -2.23 19.34
N ARG A 155 8.56 -3.27 19.56
CA ARG A 155 9.07 -4.62 19.90
C ARG A 155 10.01 -5.17 18.82
N SER A 156 9.68 -4.93 17.56
CA SER A 156 10.53 -5.35 16.45
C SER A 156 11.91 -4.65 16.47
N LEU A 157 12.01 -3.42 16.98
CA LEU A 157 13.30 -2.73 17.17
C LEU A 157 14.21 -3.43 18.20
N PHE A 158 13.62 -4.20 19.14
CA PHE A 158 14.32 -5.03 20.12
C PHE A 158 14.53 -6.48 19.64
N GLY A 159 14.18 -6.80 18.39
CA GLY A 159 14.30 -8.14 17.83
C GLY A 159 13.20 -9.11 18.28
N GLU A 160 12.16 -8.62 18.94
CA GLU A 160 11.00 -9.43 19.27
C GLU A 160 10.06 -9.53 18.08
N THR A 161 10.02 -10.69 17.44
CA THR A 161 9.06 -10.97 16.36
C THR A 161 7.88 -11.77 16.90
N LEU A 162 6.67 -11.23 16.75
CA LEU A 162 5.44 -11.95 17.06
C LEU A 162 5.10 -12.89 15.90
N ASP A 163 5.14 -14.19 16.12
CA ASP A 163 4.62 -15.16 15.15
C ASP A 163 3.13 -15.41 15.43
N MET A 164 2.28 -14.64 14.79
CA MET A 164 0.83 -14.82 14.84
C MET A 164 0.28 -15.61 13.65
N SER A 165 1.07 -16.47 13.04
CA SER A 165 0.70 -17.23 11.84
C SER A 165 -0.58 -18.08 12.00
N ALA A 166 -1.02 -18.31 13.24
CA ALA A 166 -2.25 -19.05 13.56
C ALA A 166 -3.53 -18.17 13.60
N VAL A 167 -3.41 -16.82 13.64
CA VAL A 167 -4.58 -15.93 13.79
C VAL A 167 -4.97 -15.31 12.47
N SER A 168 -5.99 -15.90 11.89
CA SER A 168 -6.91 -15.43 10.87
C SER A 168 -6.40 -14.84 9.55
N SER A 169 -6.59 -15.63 8.57
CA SER A 169 -6.60 -15.35 7.13
C SER A 169 -7.83 -14.54 6.64
N ASP A 170 -8.79 -14.15 7.50
CA ASP A 170 -10.14 -13.73 7.09
C ASP A 170 -10.22 -12.45 6.22
N TYR A 171 -9.23 -11.58 6.29
CA TYR A 171 -9.21 -10.35 5.49
C TYR A 171 -8.25 -10.38 4.28
N SER A 172 -7.61 -11.50 4.01
CA SER A 172 -6.59 -11.58 2.95
C SER A 172 -7.11 -11.26 1.56
N VAL A 173 -8.32 -11.73 1.26
CA VAL A 173 -8.97 -11.51 -0.05
C VAL A 173 -9.41 -10.05 -0.18
N ALA A 174 -10.05 -9.48 0.83
CA ALA A 174 -10.50 -8.09 0.82
C ALA A 174 -9.31 -7.11 0.68
N ARG A 175 -8.18 -7.39 1.34
CA ARG A 175 -6.95 -6.60 1.18
C ARG A 175 -6.39 -6.67 -0.23
N ALA A 176 -6.34 -7.87 -0.80
CA ALA A 176 -5.88 -8.06 -2.17
C ALA A 176 -6.79 -7.35 -3.18
N GLN A 177 -8.11 -7.37 -2.97
CA GLN A 177 -9.06 -6.64 -3.80
C GLN A 177 -8.81 -5.13 -3.72
N HIS A 178 -8.69 -4.60 -2.50
CA HIS A 178 -8.39 -3.18 -2.29
C HIS A 178 -7.05 -2.79 -2.93
N PHE A 179 -6.00 -3.59 -2.72
CA PHE A 179 -4.70 -3.36 -3.35
C PHE A 179 -4.80 -3.35 -4.88
N MET A 180 -5.51 -4.30 -5.47
CA MET A 180 -5.71 -4.33 -6.93
C MET A 180 -6.50 -3.12 -7.44
N GLU A 181 -7.48 -2.62 -6.69
CA GLU A 181 -8.24 -1.41 -7.04
C GLU A 181 -7.36 -0.16 -7.07
N GLN A 182 -6.41 -0.05 -6.15
CA GLN A 182 -5.50 1.10 -6.06
C GLN A 182 -4.33 1.00 -7.05
N HIS A 183 -3.84 -0.21 -7.31
CA HIS A 183 -2.61 -0.48 -8.05
C HIS A 183 -2.83 -1.19 -9.39
N TYR A 184 -4.05 -1.14 -9.96
CA TYR A 184 -4.39 -1.90 -11.17
C TYR A 184 -3.48 -1.63 -12.37
N MET A 185 -2.82 -0.48 -12.41
CA MET A 185 -1.87 -0.10 -13.48
C MET A 185 -0.54 -0.83 -13.37
N ASP A 186 -0.17 -1.29 -12.18
CA ASP A 186 1.12 -1.90 -11.89
C ASP A 186 1.19 -3.36 -12.35
N ASN A 187 2.41 -3.88 -12.44
CA ASN A 187 2.63 -5.30 -12.75
C ASN A 187 2.37 -6.16 -11.50
N ILE A 188 1.09 -6.37 -11.18
CA ILE A 188 0.67 -7.18 -10.04
C ILE A 188 0.75 -8.66 -10.37
N THR A 189 1.48 -9.42 -9.57
CA THR A 189 1.55 -10.88 -9.67
C THR A 189 0.67 -11.54 -8.59
N VAL A 190 0.31 -12.81 -8.81
CA VAL A 190 -0.38 -13.59 -7.76
C VAL A 190 0.49 -13.75 -6.52
N GLN A 191 1.82 -13.77 -6.69
CA GLN A 191 2.75 -13.84 -5.57
C GLN A 191 2.69 -12.56 -4.72
N THR A 192 2.67 -11.39 -5.36
CA THR A 192 2.48 -10.10 -4.67
C THR A 192 1.22 -10.11 -3.82
N LEU A 193 0.09 -10.56 -4.40
CA LEU A 193 -1.19 -10.62 -3.69
C LEU A 193 -1.21 -11.66 -2.57
N ALA A 194 -0.56 -12.80 -2.77
CA ALA A 194 -0.42 -13.84 -1.76
C ALA A 194 0.41 -13.36 -0.57
N ASN A 195 1.49 -12.61 -0.84
CA ASN A 195 2.32 -12.00 0.19
C ASN A 195 1.53 -11.00 1.05
N LEU A 196 0.70 -10.13 0.43
CA LEU A 196 -0.21 -9.26 1.17
C LEU A 196 -1.15 -10.03 2.11
N GLY A 197 -1.55 -11.23 1.70
CA GLY A 197 -2.35 -12.15 2.51
C GLY A 197 -1.56 -13.00 3.49
N CYS A 198 -0.22 -12.91 3.49
CA CYS A 198 0.69 -13.79 4.23
C CYS A 198 0.38 -15.28 3.99
N MET A 199 0.11 -15.62 2.73
CA MET A 199 -0.28 -16.96 2.30
C MET A 199 0.64 -17.45 1.18
N SER A 200 0.74 -18.78 1.04
CA SER A 200 1.33 -19.35 -0.18
C SER A 200 0.47 -19.00 -1.39
N LYS A 201 1.09 -18.85 -2.56
CA LYS A 201 0.41 -18.60 -3.84
C LYS A 201 -0.77 -19.56 -4.09
N THR A 202 -0.57 -20.84 -3.80
CA THR A 202 -1.59 -21.88 -3.98
C THR A 202 -2.77 -21.69 -3.02
N SER A 203 -2.49 -21.44 -1.74
CA SER A 203 -3.53 -21.20 -0.72
C SER A 203 -4.31 -19.93 -1.01
N PHE A 204 -3.61 -18.85 -1.41
CA PHE A 204 -4.24 -17.58 -1.77
C PHE A 204 -5.16 -17.73 -2.98
N ASN A 205 -4.69 -18.35 -4.08
CA ASN A 205 -5.52 -18.56 -5.28
C ASN A 205 -6.81 -19.33 -4.96
N ARG A 206 -6.69 -20.43 -4.20
CA ARG A 206 -7.83 -21.25 -3.80
C ARG A 206 -8.83 -20.45 -2.98
N ARG A 207 -8.33 -19.69 -2.00
CA ARG A 207 -9.16 -18.88 -1.11
C ARG A 207 -9.83 -17.74 -1.87
N PHE A 208 -9.06 -16.98 -2.65
CA PHE A 208 -9.58 -15.88 -3.46
C PHE A 208 -10.70 -16.36 -4.38
N LYS A 209 -10.49 -17.46 -5.09
CA LYS A 209 -11.52 -18.06 -5.96
C LYS A 209 -12.74 -18.54 -5.18
N LYS A 210 -12.54 -19.10 -3.98
CA LYS A 210 -13.65 -19.53 -3.11
C LYS A 210 -14.52 -18.35 -2.67
N GLU A 211 -13.93 -17.22 -2.32
CA GLU A 211 -14.64 -16.05 -1.80
C GLU A 211 -15.22 -15.15 -2.90
N THR A 212 -14.55 -15.04 -4.06
CA THR A 212 -14.94 -14.11 -5.14
C THR A 212 -15.57 -14.81 -6.36
N GLY A 213 -15.46 -16.14 -6.44
CA GLY A 213 -15.89 -16.93 -7.60
C GLY A 213 -14.91 -16.96 -8.78
N ILE A 214 -13.90 -16.07 -8.81
CA ILE A 214 -12.95 -15.91 -9.93
C ILE A 214 -11.51 -15.90 -9.42
N THR A 215 -10.54 -16.03 -10.32
CA THR A 215 -9.12 -15.98 -9.94
C THR A 215 -8.67 -14.54 -9.67
N PRO A 216 -7.59 -14.32 -8.89
CA PRO A 216 -7.05 -12.97 -8.63
C PRO A 216 -6.70 -12.22 -9.92
N ILE A 217 -6.10 -12.89 -10.89
CA ILE A 217 -5.75 -12.26 -12.18
C ILE A 217 -6.98 -11.88 -12.99
N GLU A 218 -8.01 -12.72 -12.96
CA GLU A 218 -9.26 -12.41 -13.64
C GLU A 218 -9.98 -11.22 -12.99
N TYR A 219 -9.93 -11.11 -11.67
CA TYR A 219 -10.44 -9.96 -10.93
C TYR A 219 -9.66 -8.67 -11.30
N LEU A 220 -8.34 -8.73 -11.35
CA LEU A 220 -7.50 -7.60 -11.81
C LEU A 220 -7.85 -7.18 -13.24
N ILE A 221 -8.03 -8.13 -14.15
CA ILE A 221 -8.45 -7.84 -15.53
C ILE A 221 -9.81 -7.13 -15.54
N GLN A 222 -10.77 -7.55 -14.72
CA GLN A 222 -12.08 -6.89 -14.63
C GLN A 222 -11.96 -5.43 -14.17
N ILE A 223 -11.11 -5.14 -13.17
CA ILE A 223 -10.82 -3.77 -12.75
C ILE A 223 -10.25 -2.95 -13.93
N ARG A 224 -9.22 -3.48 -14.59
CA ARG A 224 -8.57 -2.83 -15.73
C ARG A 224 -9.56 -2.54 -16.89
N ILE A 225 -10.43 -3.48 -17.19
CA ILE A 225 -11.48 -3.30 -18.20
C ILE A 225 -12.50 -2.26 -17.79
N LYS A 226 -12.89 -2.22 -16.51
CA LYS A 226 -13.78 -1.19 -15.95
C LYS A 226 -13.17 0.20 -16.13
N MET A 227 -11.89 0.37 -15.82
CA MET A 227 -11.18 1.64 -15.99
C MET A 227 -11.00 2.01 -17.46
N ALA A 228 -10.69 1.04 -18.32
CA ALA A 228 -10.59 1.25 -19.75
C ALA A 228 -11.92 1.74 -20.36
N LYS A 229 -13.06 1.20 -19.93
CA LYS A 229 -14.39 1.69 -20.37
C LYS A 229 -14.59 3.17 -20.06
N LEU A 230 -14.13 3.63 -18.88
CA LEU A 230 -14.23 5.04 -18.52
C LEU A 230 -13.35 5.93 -19.40
N MET A 231 -12.12 5.49 -19.70
CA MET A 231 -11.19 6.22 -20.54
C MET A 231 -11.63 6.22 -22.01
N LEU A 232 -12.22 5.12 -22.52
CA LEU A 232 -12.69 5.01 -23.88
C LEU A 232 -13.88 5.94 -24.20
N LYS A 233 -14.63 6.37 -23.21
CA LYS A 233 -15.69 7.38 -23.37
C LYS A 233 -15.18 8.76 -23.77
N ARG A 234 -13.88 9.02 -23.60
CA ARG A 234 -13.22 10.27 -24.02
C ARG A 234 -12.44 9.98 -25.31
N LYS A 235 -12.65 10.80 -26.35
CA LYS A 235 -12.02 10.60 -27.67
C LYS A 235 -10.53 10.94 -27.71
N GLU A 236 -10.01 11.61 -26.69
CA GLU A 236 -8.70 12.25 -26.69
C GLU A 236 -7.52 11.25 -26.65
N ASN A 237 -7.69 10.07 -26.07
CA ASN A 237 -6.60 9.13 -25.87
C ASN A 237 -6.55 8.03 -26.94
N GLN A 238 -5.36 7.66 -27.40
CA GLN A 238 -5.20 6.50 -28.27
C GLN A 238 -5.52 5.19 -27.55
N ILE A 239 -6.05 4.19 -28.26
CA ILE A 239 -6.38 2.87 -27.66
C ILE A 239 -5.14 2.19 -27.08
N THR A 240 -4.00 2.34 -27.75
CA THR A 240 -2.70 1.84 -27.26
C THR A 240 -2.27 2.49 -25.95
N GLU A 241 -2.49 3.79 -25.84
CA GLU A 241 -2.20 4.53 -24.60
C GLU A 241 -3.13 4.09 -23.45
N ILE A 242 -4.43 3.94 -23.72
CA ILE A 242 -5.38 3.42 -22.73
C ILE A 242 -4.97 2.03 -22.26
N ALA A 243 -4.52 1.15 -23.16
CA ALA A 243 -4.05 -0.17 -22.79
C ALA A 243 -2.91 -0.11 -21.76
N MET A 244 -1.90 0.74 -22.01
CA MET A 244 -0.76 0.92 -21.12
C MET A 244 -1.17 1.55 -19.79
N ARG A 245 -1.98 2.59 -19.81
CA ARG A 245 -2.51 3.26 -18.59
C ARG A 245 -3.40 2.36 -17.76
N CYS A 246 -4.00 1.33 -18.36
CA CYS A 246 -4.75 0.30 -17.62
C CYS A 246 -3.88 -0.90 -17.20
N GLY A 247 -2.55 -0.83 -17.35
CA GLY A 247 -1.62 -1.86 -16.88
C GLY A 247 -1.53 -3.10 -17.77
N PHE A 248 -1.97 -3.03 -19.05
CA PHE A 248 -1.76 -4.13 -19.99
C PHE A 248 -0.37 -4.03 -20.63
N GLY A 249 0.35 -5.16 -20.68
CA GLY A 249 1.69 -5.22 -21.28
C GLY A 249 1.71 -5.06 -22.81
N SER A 250 0.55 -5.17 -23.49
CA SER A 250 0.41 -4.91 -24.93
C SER A 250 -1.02 -4.57 -25.31
N SER A 251 -1.19 -3.80 -26.39
CA SER A 251 -2.50 -3.46 -26.94
C SER A 251 -3.25 -4.68 -27.51
N ALA A 252 -2.53 -5.68 -27.98
CA ALA A 252 -3.13 -6.93 -28.46
C ALA A 252 -3.77 -7.72 -27.30
N HIS A 253 -3.06 -7.87 -26.18
CA HIS A 253 -3.60 -8.51 -24.98
C HIS A 253 -4.79 -7.72 -24.40
N PHE A 254 -4.68 -6.39 -24.36
CA PHE A 254 -5.79 -5.53 -23.97
C PHE A 254 -7.03 -5.76 -24.83
N SER A 255 -6.90 -5.70 -26.18
CA SER A 255 -8.04 -5.85 -27.08
C SER A 255 -8.72 -7.21 -26.96
N SER A 256 -7.93 -8.27 -26.82
CA SER A 256 -8.45 -9.63 -26.61
C SER A 256 -9.21 -9.74 -25.27
N CYS A 257 -8.63 -9.24 -24.17
CA CYS A 257 -9.30 -9.23 -22.87
C CYS A 257 -10.56 -8.35 -22.88
N PHE A 258 -10.50 -7.17 -23.49
CA PHE A 258 -11.63 -6.26 -23.56
C PHE A 258 -12.79 -6.89 -24.33
N GLN A 259 -12.53 -7.46 -25.53
CA GLN A 259 -13.55 -8.13 -26.33
C GLN A 259 -14.16 -9.32 -25.60
N LYS A 260 -13.35 -10.12 -24.90
CA LYS A 260 -13.83 -11.25 -24.09
C LYS A 260 -14.79 -10.82 -22.99
N HIS A 261 -14.52 -9.71 -22.31
CA HIS A 261 -15.31 -9.26 -21.16
C HIS A 261 -16.47 -8.32 -21.52
N VAL A 262 -16.42 -7.68 -22.69
CA VAL A 262 -17.39 -6.64 -23.08
C VAL A 262 -18.25 -7.06 -24.27
N GLY A 263 -17.76 -8.03 -25.05
CA GLY A 263 -18.40 -8.46 -26.31
C GLY A 263 -18.15 -7.54 -27.51
N LEU A 264 -17.44 -6.42 -27.31
CA LEU A 264 -17.05 -5.45 -28.35
C LEU A 264 -15.54 -5.24 -28.29
N THR A 265 -14.91 -4.89 -29.40
CA THR A 265 -13.54 -4.39 -29.39
C THR A 265 -13.47 -3.01 -28.75
N PRO A 266 -12.30 -2.56 -28.28
CA PRO A 266 -12.13 -1.21 -27.73
C PRO A 266 -12.56 -0.11 -28.71
N SER A 267 -12.30 -0.27 -30.02
CA SER A 267 -12.72 0.68 -31.05
C SER A 267 -14.24 0.74 -31.19
N GLU A 268 -14.88 -0.41 -31.38
CA GLU A 268 -16.35 -0.49 -31.47
C GLU A 268 -17.04 0.07 -30.21
N TYR A 269 -16.46 -0.19 -29.03
CA TYR A 269 -16.98 0.36 -27.78
C TYR A 269 -16.87 1.88 -27.76
N ARG A 270 -15.72 2.43 -28.19
CA ARG A 270 -15.52 3.88 -28.30
C ARG A 270 -16.54 4.48 -29.28
N ASP A 271 -16.64 3.94 -30.49
CA ASP A 271 -17.54 4.46 -31.51
C ASP A 271 -19.00 4.48 -31.04
N LYS A 272 -19.38 3.50 -30.23
CA LYS A 272 -20.74 3.39 -29.69
C LYS A 272 -21.03 4.28 -28.48
N TYR A 273 -20.03 4.56 -27.62
CA TYR A 273 -20.25 5.16 -26.30
C TYR A 273 -19.43 6.43 -26.02
N ALA A 274 -18.54 6.87 -26.91
CA ALA A 274 -17.81 8.11 -26.74
C ALA A 274 -18.68 9.30 -27.13
N SER A 275 -18.75 10.28 -26.26
CA SER A 275 -19.41 11.56 -26.47
C SER A 275 -18.44 12.60 -27.04
#